data_d51a60855457ccdca939406a7e608045
#
_entry.id   d51a60855457ccdca939406a7e608045
#
_cell.length_a   1.000
_cell.length_b   1.000
_cell.length_c   1.000
_cell.angle_alpha   90.00
_cell.angle_beta   90.00
_cell.angle_gamma   90.00
#
_symmetry.space_group_name_H-M   'P 1'
#
loop_
_entity.id
_entity.type
_entity.pdbx_description
1 polymer ?
#
loop_
_entity_poly.entity_id
_entity_poly.type
_entity_poly.pdbx_seq_one_letter_code
_entity_poly.pdbx_strand_id
1 'polypeptide(L)'
;MKRRLQVMIGLALWLGLVGTGTARAGEKLIIEAALDRPIVEPVLDAFATENPQIDLDYRDRSTLEADRRARDRESPPDVVISSAMPWQLALSNEGMAQPLDASEVDQWPAWAKWRNEVFGFTFEPVVMAYRLELASHMPPPETHRDLLDLLTHYRHWLDDRVVSYSPRESGVGYTLFQQDARYTPRAWDLIAAMGAANINLETTTQRMLEGLSDGRYWLGYNLLGSYAMLWAQTHPDIIVQVPNDYSLVLMRMAFVHRDAPHPAAAKRFVSFLLSRRGQHILAGQTPLFSVRDDVIGPYTAQRLRDQVGDHLYPIPINATLLAFVDPLRRQAFLRRWDREIRILSE
;
A
#
# COMPACT_ATOMS: atom_id res chain seq x y z
N MET A 1 92.67 38.17 -9.68
CA MET A 1 91.67 38.25 -8.58
C MET A 1 90.27 38.16 -9.18
N LYS A 2 89.66 37.02 -9.18
CA LYS A 2 88.29 36.80 -9.70
C LYS A 2 87.49 36.05 -8.64
N ARG A 3 86.53 36.73 -7.99
CA ARG A 3 85.62 36.10 -7.04
C ARG A 3 84.51 35.38 -7.83
N ARG A 4 84.39 34.08 -7.58
CA ARG A 4 83.23 33.27 -8.09
C ARG A 4 82.08 33.35 -7.10
N LEU A 5 80.94 33.81 -7.54
CA LEU A 5 79.68 33.84 -6.84
C LEU A 5 78.97 32.48 -7.03
N GLN A 6 78.75 31.72 -5.95
CA GLN A 6 77.96 30.51 -5.99
C GLN A 6 76.51 30.88 -5.71
N VAL A 7 75.65 30.60 -6.69
CA VAL A 7 74.20 30.67 -6.55
C VAL A 7 73.67 29.32 -6.01
N MET A 8 73.15 29.32 -4.79
CA MET A 8 72.38 28.16 -4.24
C MET A 8 70.94 28.25 -4.74
N ILE A 9 70.55 27.28 -5.55
CA ILE A 9 69.18 27.06 -5.94
C ILE A 9 68.49 26.24 -4.87
N GLY A 10 67.63 26.84 -4.06
CA GLY A 10 66.76 26.13 -3.09
C GLY A 10 65.58 25.48 -3.81
N LEU A 11 65.58 24.16 -3.82
CA LEU A 11 64.46 23.37 -4.33
C LEU A 11 63.41 23.23 -3.23
N ALA A 12 62.31 24.03 -3.30
CA ALA A 12 61.17 23.91 -2.42
C ALA A 12 60.32 22.69 -2.88
N LEU A 13 60.38 21.61 -2.16
CA LEU A 13 59.44 20.49 -2.31
C LEU A 13 58.06 20.92 -1.82
N TRP A 14 57.15 21.15 -2.73
CA TRP A 14 55.72 21.22 -2.41
C TRP A 14 55.16 19.80 -2.24
N LEU A 15 55.01 19.32 -0.99
CA LEU A 15 54.20 18.12 -0.69
C LEU A 15 52.73 18.54 -0.85
N GLY A 16 52.18 18.24 -2.00
CA GLY A 16 50.72 18.26 -2.22
C GLY A 16 50.06 17.19 -1.35
N LEU A 17 49.37 17.57 -0.27
CA LEU A 17 48.42 16.71 0.41
C LEU A 17 47.30 16.39 -0.59
N VAL A 18 47.41 15.29 -1.31
CA VAL A 18 46.29 14.67 -1.99
C VAL A 18 45.41 14.08 -0.87
N GLY A 19 44.45 14.86 -0.41
CA GLY A 19 43.37 14.37 0.43
C GLY A 19 42.65 13.26 -0.33
N THR A 20 42.96 12.00 -0.05
CA THR A 20 42.13 10.87 -0.46
C THR A 20 40.78 11.02 0.23
N GLY A 21 39.87 11.74 -0.42
CA GLY A 21 38.49 11.69 -0.09
C GLY A 21 38.06 10.23 -0.25
N THR A 22 38.03 9.50 0.87
CA THR A 22 37.32 8.21 0.92
C THR A 22 35.89 8.53 0.51
N ALA A 23 35.51 8.18 -0.73
CA ALA A 23 34.14 8.12 -1.13
C ALA A 23 33.43 7.24 -0.09
N ARG A 24 32.71 7.88 0.82
CA ARG A 24 31.92 7.17 1.84
C ARG A 24 30.89 6.41 1.04
N ALA A 25 31.02 5.08 1.00
CA ALA A 25 29.98 4.25 0.42
C ALA A 25 28.65 4.72 1.04
N GLY A 26 27.70 5.13 0.19
CA GLY A 26 26.43 5.64 0.65
C GLY A 26 25.79 4.65 1.61
N GLU A 27 25.14 5.16 2.68
CA GLU A 27 24.38 4.32 3.59
C GLU A 27 23.21 3.71 2.81
N LYS A 28 23.15 2.36 2.74
CA LYS A 28 22.08 1.68 2.01
C LYS A 28 20.79 1.70 2.83
N LEU A 29 19.63 1.78 2.17
CA LEU A 29 18.32 1.65 2.79
C LEU A 29 17.50 0.62 2.03
N ILE A 30 17.22 -0.52 2.66
CA ILE A 30 16.47 -1.64 2.08
C ILE A 30 15.01 -1.53 2.47
N ILE A 31 14.13 -1.32 1.49
CA ILE A 31 12.69 -1.20 1.69
C ILE A 31 11.99 -2.36 0.99
N GLU A 32 11.34 -3.24 1.75
CA GLU A 32 10.45 -4.30 1.23
C GLU A 32 9.01 -3.76 1.25
N ALA A 33 8.41 -3.56 0.08
CA ALA A 33 7.16 -2.83 -0.05
C ALA A 33 6.11 -3.54 -0.89
N ALA A 34 4.91 -3.69 -0.35
CA ALA A 34 3.72 -4.01 -1.12
C ALA A 34 3.04 -2.71 -1.59
N LEU A 35 3.77 -1.95 -2.38
CA LEU A 35 3.37 -0.69 -3.01
C LEU A 35 4.24 -0.50 -4.25
N ASP A 36 3.63 -0.45 -5.42
CA ASP A 36 4.35 -0.35 -6.67
C ASP A 36 5.20 0.92 -6.73
N ARG A 37 6.48 0.77 -7.07
CA ARG A 37 7.44 1.85 -7.09
C ARG A 37 6.98 3.08 -7.88
N PRO A 38 6.43 2.96 -9.11
CA PRO A 38 5.98 4.12 -9.88
C PRO A 38 4.91 4.97 -9.17
N ILE A 39 4.11 4.36 -8.29
CA ILE A 39 3.06 5.07 -7.53
C ILE A 39 3.65 5.96 -6.45
N VAL A 40 4.74 5.55 -5.82
CA VAL A 40 5.39 6.25 -4.69
C VAL A 40 6.66 6.98 -5.10
N GLU A 41 7.09 6.86 -6.37
CA GLU A 41 8.33 7.43 -6.89
C GLU A 41 8.54 8.90 -6.50
N PRO A 42 7.53 9.82 -6.59
CA PRO A 42 7.75 11.22 -6.20
C PRO A 42 8.19 11.39 -4.74
N VAL A 43 7.74 10.49 -3.84
CA VAL A 43 8.13 10.49 -2.42
C VAL A 43 9.56 9.96 -2.25
N LEU A 44 9.92 8.91 -3.00
CA LEU A 44 11.26 8.33 -2.98
C LEU A 44 12.30 9.32 -3.53
N ASP A 45 12.00 9.97 -4.64
CA ASP A 45 12.87 10.98 -5.28
C ASP A 45 13.11 12.19 -4.37
N ALA A 46 12.05 12.67 -3.71
CA ALA A 46 12.19 13.77 -2.77
C ALA A 46 13.04 13.39 -1.56
N PHE A 47 12.84 12.19 -1.01
CA PHE A 47 13.69 11.68 0.07
C PHE A 47 15.15 11.53 -0.37
N ALA A 48 15.41 10.96 -1.54
CA ALA A 48 16.75 10.79 -2.09
C ALA A 48 17.44 12.13 -2.33
N THR A 49 16.70 13.13 -2.84
CA THR A 49 17.21 14.49 -3.05
C THR A 49 17.65 15.15 -1.73
N GLU A 50 16.90 14.95 -0.65
CA GLU A 50 17.22 15.50 0.68
C GLU A 50 18.28 14.66 1.42
N ASN A 51 18.52 13.44 1.00
CA ASN A 51 19.45 12.50 1.62
C ASN A 51 20.38 11.83 0.59
N PRO A 52 21.20 12.60 -0.15
CA PRO A 52 22.00 12.08 -1.26
C PRO A 52 23.07 11.07 -0.83
N GLN A 53 23.33 10.93 0.48
CA GLN A 53 24.22 9.92 1.05
C GLN A 53 23.54 8.57 1.27
N ILE A 54 22.20 8.46 1.09
CA ILE A 54 21.44 7.23 1.28
C ILE A 54 21.09 6.64 -0.09
N ASP A 55 21.51 5.40 -0.32
CA ASP A 55 21.19 4.63 -1.52
C ASP A 55 19.92 3.81 -1.28
N LEU A 56 18.85 4.08 -2.03
CA LEU A 56 17.55 3.42 -1.88
C LEU A 56 17.51 2.10 -2.65
N ASP A 57 17.41 0.99 -1.94
CA ASP A 57 17.10 -0.34 -2.47
C ASP A 57 15.61 -0.63 -2.23
N TYR A 58 14.74 -0.08 -3.09
CA TYR A 58 13.30 -0.29 -3.02
C TYR A 58 12.89 -1.54 -3.79
N ARG A 59 12.19 -2.47 -3.13
CA ARG A 59 11.83 -3.78 -3.65
C ARG A 59 10.33 -3.97 -3.62
N ASP A 60 9.72 -4.00 -4.81
CA ASP A 60 8.30 -4.33 -4.97
C ASP A 60 8.03 -5.78 -4.57
N ARG A 61 7.00 -5.99 -3.75
CA ARG A 61 6.59 -7.30 -3.24
C ARG A 61 5.07 -7.44 -3.23
N SER A 62 4.61 -8.67 -3.30
CA SER A 62 3.25 -8.97 -2.86
C SER A 62 3.12 -8.78 -1.33
N THR A 63 1.90 -8.59 -0.83
CA THR A 63 1.66 -8.38 0.61
C THR A 63 2.14 -9.55 1.48
N LEU A 64 1.97 -10.80 1.00
CA LEU A 64 2.43 -11.98 1.71
C LEU A 64 3.93 -12.21 1.59
N GLU A 65 4.54 -11.72 0.51
CA GLU A 65 5.99 -11.77 0.36
C GLU A 65 6.67 -10.73 1.26
N ALA A 66 6.14 -9.51 1.37
CA ALA A 66 6.64 -8.51 2.31
C ALA A 66 6.61 -9.02 3.76
N ASP A 67 5.55 -9.73 4.17
CA ASP A 67 5.49 -10.41 5.48
C ASP A 67 6.58 -11.47 5.64
N ARG A 68 6.78 -12.34 4.63
CA ARG A 68 7.84 -13.37 4.67
C ARG A 68 9.24 -12.75 4.74
N ARG A 69 9.48 -11.67 3.98
CA ARG A 69 10.76 -10.96 4.00
C ARG A 69 11.03 -10.26 5.33
N ALA A 70 9.99 -9.71 5.96
CA ALA A 70 10.10 -9.14 7.31
C ALA A 70 10.45 -10.20 8.38
N ARG A 71 10.13 -11.48 8.14
CA ARG A 71 10.45 -12.59 9.06
C ARG A 71 11.82 -13.23 8.79
N ASP A 72 12.52 -12.80 7.74
CA ASP A 72 13.84 -13.31 7.37
C ASP A 72 14.91 -12.75 8.30
N ARG A 73 15.41 -13.58 9.22
CA ARG A 73 16.41 -13.18 10.21
C ARG A 73 17.84 -13.12 9.65
N GLU A 74 18.08 -13.75 8.50
CA GLU A 74 19.42 -13.76 7.88
C GLU A 74 19.66 -12.50 7.05
N SER A 75 18.59 -11.95 6.48
CA SER A 75 18.66 -10.74 5.66
C SER A 75 17.44 -9.84 5.93
N PRO A 76 17.34 -9.26 7.15
CA PRO A 76 16.21 -8.40 7.50
C PRO A 76 16.22 -7.13 6.65
N PRO A 77 15.03 -6.59 6.29
CA PRO A 77 14.94 -5.28 5.66
C PRO A 77 15.17 -4.16 6.67
N ASP A 78 15.34 -2.93 6.18
CA ASP A 78 15.35 -1.73 7.02
C ASP A 78 13.93 -1.24 7.31
N VAL A 79 13.11 -1.20 6.25
CA VAL A 79 11.71 -0.73 6.32
C VAL A 79 10.80 -1.74 5.63
N VAL A 80 9.63 -1.95 6.22
CA VAL A 80 8.55 -2.76 5.63
C VAL A 80 7.34 -1.89 5.39
N ILE A 81 6.80 -1.95 4.16
CA ILE A 81 5.58 -1.25 3.77
C ILE A 81 4.57 -2.28 3.25
N SER A 82 3.35 -2.28 3.80
CA SER A 82 2.29 -3.16 3.29
C SER A 82 0.89 -2.64 3.62
N SER A 83 -0.04 -2.97 2.73
CA SER A 83 -1.49 -2.76 2.90
C SER A 83 -2.21 -3.93 3.57
N ALA A 84 -1.51 -5.04 3.84
CA ALA A 84 -2.04 -6.15 4.63
C ALA A 84 -1.98 -5.82 6.13
N MET A 85 -2.85 -4.91 6.57
CA MET A 85 -2.86 -4.35 7.93
C MET A 85 -2.76 -5.38 9.06
N PRO A 86 -3.49 -6.52 9.03
CA PRO A 86 -3.39 -7.54 10.09
C PRO A 86 -1.99 -8.14 10.24
N TRP A 87 -1.27 -8.37 9.12
CA TRP A 87 0.10 -8.91 9.14
C TRP A 87 1.09 -7.89 9.68
N GLN A 88 0.92 -6.60 9.33
CA GLN A 88 1.78 -5.53 9.86
C GLN A 88 1.67 -5.41 11.39
N LEU A 89 0.45 -5.50 11.93
CA LEU A 89 0.25 -5.52 13.37
C LEU A 89 0.80 -6.79 14.02
N ALA A 90 0.68 -7.94 13.36
CA ALA A 90 1.25 -9.19 13.86
C ALA A 90 2.77 -9.11 13.96
N LEU A 91 3.45 -8.58 12.94
CA LEU A 91 4.90 -8.37 12.96
C LEU A 91 5.32 -7.46 14.12
N SER A 92 4.62 -6.34 14.35
CA SER A 92 4.87 -5.49 15.53
C SER A 92 4.59 -6.22 16.85
N ASN A 93 3.49 -6.97 16.94
CA ASN A 93 3.14 -7.71 18.15
C ASN A 93 4.14 -8.83 18.46
N GLU A 94 4.79 -9.39 17.47
CA GLU A 94 5.89 -10.35 17.56
C GLU A 94 7.25 -9.68 17.86
N GLY A 95 7.25 -8.34 17.98
CA GLY A 95 8.44 -7.56 18.31
C GLY A 95 9.39 -7.35 17.13
N MET A 96 8.90 -7.41 15.88
CA MET A 96 9.72 -7.17 14.68
C MET A 96 9.76 -5.71 14.24
N ALA A 97 8.96 -4.84 14.85
CA ALA A 97 9.03 -3.40 14.65
C ALA A 97 9.75 -2.75 15.84
N GLN A 98 10.52 -1.70 15.57
CA GLN A 98 11.08 -0.86 16.62
C GLN A 98 10.31 0.45 16.74
N PRO A 99 10.19 1.03 17.95
CA PRO A 99 9.55 2.32 18.12
C PRO A 99 10.33 3.43 17.42
N LEU A 100 9.58 4.35 16.82
CA LEU A 100 10.10 5.57 16.22
C LEU A 100 9.92 6.72 17.23
N ASP A 101 11.05 7.26 17.68
CA ASP A 101 11.09 8.47 18.52
C ASP A 101 11.41 9.66 17.59
N ALA A 102 10.37 10.37 17.18
CA ALA A 102 10.45 11.51 16.29
C ALA A 102 9.25 12.45 16.49
N SER A 103 9.42 13.73 16.28
CA SER A 103 8.38 14.76 16.45
C SER A 103 7.15 14.52 15.58
N GLU A 104 7.32 13.89 14.41
CA GLU A 104 6.25 13.50 13.51
C GLU A 104 5.30 12.48 14.15
N VAL A 105 5.82 11.62 15.00
CA VAL A 105 5.03 10.58 15.70
C VAL A 105 4.10 11.19 16.74
N ASP A 106 4.51 12.25 17.42
CA ASP A 106 3.68 12.94 18.43
C ASP A 106 2.50 13.64 17.75
N GLN A 107 2.70 14.14 16.53
CA GLN A 107 1.68 14.80 15.73
C GLN A 107 0.84 13.82 14.91
N TRP A 108 1.24 12.54 14.83
CA TRP A 108 0.55 11.54 14.02
C TRP A 108 -0.79 11.13 14.66
N PRO A 109 -1.88 11.05 13.90
CA PRO A 109 -3.19 10.69 14.43
C PRO A 109 -3.17 9.34 15.17
N ALA A 110 -3.73 9.29 16.36
CA ALA A 110 -3.74 8.09 17.19
C ALA A 110 -4.46 6.91 16.50
N TRP A 111 -5.47 7.20 15.65
CA TRP A 111 -6.21 6.19 14.89
C TRP A 111 -5.41 5.58 13.73
N ALA A 112 -4.30 6.22 13.32
CA ALA A 112 -3.45 5.81 12.21
C ALA A 112 -2.10 5.25 12.67
N LYS A 113 -1.94 4.85 13.93
CA LYS A 113 -0.71 4.25 14.44
C LYS A 113 -0.96 3.17 15.49
N TRP A 114 0.06 2.31 15.67
CA TRP A 114 0.11 1.28 16.69
C TRP A 114 1.41 1.34 17.48
N ARG A 115 1.34 1.61 18.79
CA ARG A 115 2.48 1.63 19.75
C ARG A 115 3.65 2.54 19.36
N ASN A 116 3.48 3.55 18.54
CA ASN A 116 4.59 4.30 17.93
C ASN A 116 5.59 3.42 17.16
N GLU A 117 5.19 2.24 16.73
CA GLU A 117 5.99 1.27 15.99
C GLU A 117 5.53 1.16 14.54
N VAL A 118 4.22 1.12 14.29
CA VAL A 118 3.64 0.94 12.95
C VAL A 118 2.70 2.11 12.63
N PHE A 119 2.83 2.67 11.44
CA PHE A 119 2.13 3.88 11.02
C PHE A 119 1.37 3.65 9.72
N GLY A 120 0.05 3.83 9.76
CA GLY A 120 -0.77 3.95 8.56
C GLY A 120 -0.53 5.32 7.93
N PHE A 121 0.03 5.39 6.73
CA PHE A 121 0.43 6.65 6.11
C PHE A 121 -0.40 7.03 4.88
N THR A 122 -1.31 6.16 4.45
CA THR A 122 -2.30 6.43 3.40
C THR A 122 -3.72 6.22 3.90
N PHE A 123 -4.70 6.80 3.19
CA PHE A 123 -6.13 6.68 3.49
C PHE A 123 -6.87 6.31 2.21
N GLU A 124 -6.92 5.02 1.86
CA GLU A 124 -7.34 4.54 0.55
C GLU A 124 -8.75 3.95 0.59
N PRO A 125 -9.73 4.54 -0.13
CA PRO A 125 -11.06 3.96 -0.22
C PRO A 125 -11.02 2.65 -1.00
N VAL A 126 -11.86 1.71 -0.61
CA VAL A 126 -12.09 0.47 -1.35
C VAL A 126 -13.28 0.69 -2.28
N VAL A 127 -13.08 0.38 -3.57
CA VAL A 127 -14.01 0.76 -4.62
C VAL A 127 -14.46 -0.43 -5.46
N MET A 128 -15.53 -0.25 -6.20
CA MET A 128 -15.88 -1.03 -7.39
C MET A 128 -15.32 -0.31 -8.63
N ALA A 129 -14.98 -1.05 -9.66
CA ALA A 129 -14.65 -0.49 -10.96
C ALA A 129 -15.34 -1.31 -12.05
N TYR A 130 -15.86 -0.65 -13.09
CA TYR A 130 -16.54 -1.36 -14.15
C TYR A 130 -16.27 -0.69 -15.52
N ARG A 131 -16.37 -1.50 -16.57
CA ARG A 131 -16.33 -0.98 -17.94
C ARG A 131 -17.64 -0.25 -18.25
N LEU A 132 -17.53 0.87 -18.95
CA LEU A 132 -18.69 1.64 -19.42
C LEU A 132 -19.67 0.77 -20.25
N GLU A 133 -19.16 -0.25 -20.94
CA GLU A 133 -19.95 -1.24 -21.70
C GLU A 133 -21.00 -1.95 -20.82
N LEU A 134 -20.69 -2.20 -19.53
CA LEU A 134 -21.63 -2.81 -18.58
C LEU A 134 -22.93 -2.02 -18.52
N ALA A 135 -22.87 -0.68 -18.51
CA ALA A 135 -24.04 0.18 -18.44
C ALA A 135 -24.99 0.07 -19.64
N SER A 136 -24.51 -0.49 -20.78
CA SER A 136 -25.34 -0.75 -21.96
C SER A 136 -26.22 -2.01 -21.80
N HIS A 137 -25.90 -2.88 -20.86
CA HIS A 137 -26.57 -4.16 -20.64
C HIS A 137 -27.35 -4.22 -19.33
N MET A 138 -26.91 -3.49 -18.30
CA MET A 138 -27.48 -3.51 -16.97
C MET A 138 -27.15 -2.24 -16.20
N PRO A 139 -27.96 -1.86 -15.18
CA PRO A 139 -27.64 -0.71 -14.33
C PRO A 139 -26.35 -0.98 -13.54
N PRO A 140 -25.35 -0.08 -13.57
CA PRO A 140 -24.14 -0.23 -12.76
C PRO A 140 -24.44 -0.26 -11.27
N PRO A 141 -23.71 -1.06 -10.47
CA PRO A 141 -23.94 -1.13 -9.03
C PRO A 141 -23.37 0.11 -8.33
N GLU A 142 -24.17 0.73 -7.47
CA GLU A 142 -23.77 1.85 -6.61
C GLU A 142 -23.55 1.41 -5.15
N THR A 143 -24.15 0.27 -4.74
CA THR A 143 -24.06 -0.29 -3.40
C THR A 143 -23.68 -1.77 -3.46
N HIS A 144 -23.28 -2.36 -2.31
CA HIS A 144 -23.05 -3.81 -2.21
C HIS A 144 -24.33 -4.62 -2.47
N ARG A 145 -25.48 -4.02 -2.13
CA ARG A 145 -26.78 -4.64 -2.44
C ARG A 145 -27.02 -4.68 -3.95
N ASP A 146 -26.79 -3.56 -4.64
CA ASP A 146 -26.96 -3.51 -6.09
C ASP A 146 -26.01 -4.50 -6.78
N LEU A 147 -24.77 -4.62 -6.27
CA LEU A 147 -23.82 -5.62 -6.74
C LEU A 147 -24.36 -7.05 -6.58
N LEU A 148 -24.91 -7.38 -5.42
CA LEU A 148 -25.51 -8.70 -5.17
C LEU A 148 -26.72 -8.95 -6.10
N ASP A 149 -27.60 -7.98 -6.23
CA ASP A 149 -28.77 -8.04 -7.11
C ASP A 149 -28.34 -8.20 -8.59
N LEU A 150 -27.32 -7.48 -9.00
CA LEU A 150 -26.74 -7.57 -10.35
C LEU A 150 -26.13 -8.97 -10.63
N LEU A 151 -25.31 -9.48 -9.73
CA LEU A 151 -24.73 -10.83 -9.84
C LEU A 151 -25.80 -11.94 -9.84
N THR A 152 -26.93 -11.69 -9.21
CA THR A 152 -28.03 -12.65 -9.17
C THR A 152 -28.89 -12.64 -10.45
N HIS A 153 -29.29 -11.45 -10.91
CA HIS A 153 -30.24 -11.29 -12.02
C HIS A 153 -29.58 -11.28 -13.41
N TYR A 154 -28.34 -10.79 -13.50
CA TYR A 154 -27.59 -10.66 -14.76
C TYR A 154 -26.41 -11.64 -14.83
N ARG A 155 -26.43 -12.73 -14.05
CA ARG A 155 -25.36 -13.72 -13.96
C ARG A 155 -24.85 -14.18 -15.33
N HIS A 156 -25.75 -14.44 -16.28
CA HIS A 156 -25.38 -14.91 -17.62
C HIS A 156 -24.55 -13.92 -18.45
N TRP A 157 -24.63 -12.62 -18.16
CA TRP A 157 -23.78 -11.58 -18.76
C TRP A 157 -22.43 -11.44 -18.05
N LEU A 158 -22.40 -11.78 -16.78
CA LEU A 158 -21.26 -11.60 -15.89
C LEU A 158 -20.44 -12.86 -15.67
N ASP A 159 -20.85 -13.96 -16.28
CA ASP A 159 -20.14 -15.25 -16.23
C ASP A 159 -18.71 -15.09 -16.73
N ASP A 160 -17.71 -15.42 -15.88
CA ASP A 160 -16.27 -15.24 -16.14
C ASP A 160 -15.84 -13.79 -16.43
N ARG A 161 -16.65 -12.78 -16.06
CA ARG A 161 -16.38 -11.34 -16.30
C ARG A 161 -16.30 -10.48 -15.06
N VAL A 162 -16.34 -11.09 -13.89
CA VAL A 162 -16.16 -10.43 -12.61
C VAL A 162 -14.79 -10.75 -12.06
N VAL A 163 -14.14 -9.76 -11.42
CA VAL A 163 -12.83 -9.95 -10.81
C VAL A 163 -12.78 -9.37 -9.40
N SER A 164 -12.07 -10.04 -8.50
CA SER A 164 -11.71 -9.52 -7.19
C SER A 164 -10.38 -10.14 -6.72
N TYR A 165 -9.98 -9.84 -5.49
CA TYR A 165 -8.78 -10.44 -4.92
C TYR A 165 -8.97 -11.91 -4.55
N SER A 166 -7.88 -12.68 -4.69
CA SER A 166 -7.73 -13.98 -4.04
C SER A 166 -7.47 -13.79 -2.54
N PRO A 167 -8.37 -14.19 -1.63
CA PRO A 167 -8.08 -14.09 -0.20
C PRO A 167 -7.02 -15.10 0.29
N ARG A 168 -6.62 -16.04 -0.58
CA ARG A 168 -5.55 -17.00 -0.29
C ARG A 168 -4.18 -16.43 -0.57
N GLU A 169 -4.06 -15.66 -1.65
CA GLU A 169 -2.80 -15.20 -2.22
C GLU A 169 -2.55 -13.70 -1.98
N SER A 170 -3.59 -12.96 -1.57
CA SER A 170 -3.51 -11.54 -1.25
C SER A 170 -3.88 -11.27 0.20
N GLY A 171 -2.96 -10.70 0.96
CA GLY A 171 -3.23 -10.24 2.33
C GLY A 171 -4.24 -9.09 2.37
N VAL A 172 -4.25 -8.24 1.33
CA VAL A 172 -5.30 -7.21 1.14
C VAL A 172 -6.64 -7.88 0.92
N GLY A 173 -6.75 -8.77 -0.06
CA GLY A 173 -8.00 -9.47 -0.36
C GLY A 173 -8.56 -10.18 0.85
N TYR A 174 -7.73 -10.91 1.60
CA TYR A 174 -8.16 -11.54 2.84
C TYR A 174 -8.68 -10.51 3.86
N THR A 175 -7.96 -9.39 4.04
CA THR A 175 -8.37 -8.34 4.99
C THR A 175 -9.71 -7.75 4.62
N LEU A 176 -9.92 -7.40 3.35
CA LEU A 176 -11.14 -6.77 2.87
C LEU A 176 -12.36 -7.71 3.01
N PHE A 177 -12.27 -8.95 2.55
CA PHE A 177 -13.37 -9.91 2.72
C PHE A 177 -13.66 -10.26 4.18
N GLN A 178 -12.67 -10.26 5.05
CA GLN A 178 -12.90 -10.41 6.49
C GLN A 178 -13.62 -9.20 7.08
N GLN A 179 -13.31 -8.00 6.63
CA GLN A 179 -14.00 -6.79 7.07
C GLN A 179 -15.43 -6.75 6.54
N ASP A 180 -15.66 -7.08 5.26
CA ASP A 180 -17.00 -7.19 4.69
C ASP A 180 -17.87 -8.17 5.49
N ALA A 181 -17.33 -9.36 5.81
CA ALA A 181 -18.04 -10.38 6.58
C ALA A 181 -18.36 -9.95 8.03
N ARG A 182 -17.63 -8.98 8.58
CA ARG A 182 -17.94 -8.36 9.88
C ARG A 182 -18.94 -7.21 9.76
N TYR A 183 -18.87 -6.50 8.65
CA TYR A 183 -19.66 -5.29 8.42
C TYR A 183 -21.10 -5.62 8.05
N THR A 184 -21.29 -6.60 7.19
CA THR A 184 -22.61 -7.02 6.74
C THR A 184 -22.79 -8.55 6.74
N PRO A 185 -23.91 -9.08 7.26
CA PRO A 185 -24.20 -10.51 7.17
C PRO A 185 -24.37 -11.01 5.73
N ARG A 186 -24.67 -10.09 4.78
CA ARG A 186 -24.83 -10.40 3.34
C ARG A 186 -23.50 -10.58 2.59
N ALA A 187 -22.36 -10.34 3.22
CA ALA A 187 -21.07 -10.55 2.58
C ALA A 187 -20.88 -11.99 2.05
N TRP A 188 -21.44 -12.98 2.76
CA TRP A 188 -21.37 -14.38 2.32
C TRP A 188 -22.32 -14.68 1.15
N ASP A 189 -23.48 -14.04 1.09
CA ASP A 189 -24.39 -14.11 -0.06
C ASP A 189 -23.72 -13.50 -1.30
N LEU A 190 -23.00 -12.38 -1.13
CA LEU A 190 -22.22 -11.75 -2.19
C LEU A 190 -21.09 -12.65 -2.69
N ILE A 191 -20.33 -13.30 -1.77
CA ILE A 191 -19.29 -14.26 -2.13
C ILE A 191 -19.87 -15.44 -2.91
N ALA A 192 -21.01 -15.98 -2.48
CA ALA A 192 -21.68 -17.07 -3.19
C ALA A 192 -22.17 -16.65 -4.57
N ALA A 193 -22.73 -15.42 -4.72
CA ALA A 193 -23.14 -14.89 -6.00
C ALA A 193 -21.96 -14.65 -6.96
N MET A 194 -20.82 -14.19 -6.43
CA MET A 194 -19.58 -14.08 -7.20
C MET A 194 -19.09 -15.46 -7.66
N GLY A 195 -19.14 -16.48 -6.80
CA GLY A 195 -18.83 -17.86 -7.18
C GLY A 195 -19.72 -18.39 -8.28
N ALA A 196 -21.04 -18.11 -8.18
CA ALA A 196 -22.01 -18.46 -9.21
C ALA A 196 -21.74 -17.82 -10.57
N ALA A 197 -21.13 -16.63 -10.59
CA ALA A 197 -20.71 -15.91 -11.78
C ALA A 197 -19.27 -16.27 -12.23
N ASN A 198 -18.71 -17.36 -11.76
CA ASN A 198 -17.34 -17.81 -12.07
C ASN A 198 -16.30 -16.69 -11.94
N ILE A 199 -16.29 -16.03 -10.76
CA ILE A 199 -15.39 -14.89 -10.51
C ILE A 199 -13.93 -15.23 -10.76
N ASN A 200 -13.21 -14.30 -11.38
CA ASN A 200 -11.75 -14.32 -11.50
C ASN A 200 -11.09 -13.76 -10.24
N LEU A 201 -10.01 -14.38 -9.80
CA LEU A 201 -9.29 -14.01 -8.60
C LEU A 201 -7.87 -13.57 -8.93
N GLU A 202 -7.54 -12.33 -8.58
CA GLU A 202 -6.24 -11.72 -8.83
C GLU A 202 -5.52 -11.38 -7.50
N THR A 203 -4.22 -11.16 -7.57
CA THR A 203 -3.40 -10.86 -6.40
C THR A 203 -3.19 -9.35 -6.17
N THR A 204 -3.38 -8.52 -7.19
CA THR A 204 -3.15 -7.07 -7.15
C THR A 204 -4.28 -6.29 -7.82
N THR A 205 -4.50 -5.03 -7.38
CA THR A 205 -5.42 -4.10 -8.06
C THR A 205 -5.02 -3.86 -9.51
N GLN A 206 -3.71 -3.77 -9.78
CA GLN A 206 -3.21 -3.52 -11.13
C GLN A 206 -3.68 -4.60 -12.11
N ARG A 207 -3.53 -5.89 -11.77
CA ARG A 207 -3.99 -6.99 -12.63
C ARG A 207 -5.49 -6.97 -12.87
N MET A 208 -6.28 -6.59 -11.84
CA MET A 208 -7.71 -6.41 -12.02
C MET A 208 -8.02 -5.29 -13.02
N LEU A 209 -7.33 -4.15 -12.91
CA LEU A 209 -7.49 -2.99 -13.82
C LEU A 209 -7.02 -3.30 -15.25
N GLU A 210 -5.93 -4.03 -15.40
CA GLU A 210 -5.46 -4.54 -16.72
C GLU A 210 -6.55 -5.40 -17.39
N GLY A 211 -7.13 -6.34 -16.64
CA GLY A 211 -8.20 -7.20 -17.13
C GLY A 211 -9.52 -6.48 -17.41
N LEU A 212 -9.81 -5.39 -16.70
CA LEU A 212 -10.91 -4.49 -17.03
C LEU A 212 -10.62 -3.74 -18.34
N SER A 213 -9.42 -3.24 -18.54
CA SER A 213 -9.05 -2.44 -19.71
C SER A 213 -8.98 -3.27 -21.00
N ASP A 214 -8.48 -4.51 -20.93
CA ASP A 214 -8.42 -5.40 -22.09
C ASP A 214 -9.73 -6.13 -22.39
N GLY A 215 -10.78 -5.91 -21.57
CA GLY A 215 -12.14 -6.44 -21.78
C GLY A 215 -12.35 -7.87 -21.25
N ARG A 216 -11.36 -8.49 -20.62
CA ARG A 216 -11.56 -9.79 -19.95
C ARG A 216 -12.59 -9.70 -18.84
N TYR A 217 -12.56 -8.62 -18.07
CA TYR A 217 -13.49 -8.35 -16.98
C TYR A 217 -14.38 -7.14 -17.29
N TRP A 218 -15.60 -7.18 -16.81
CA TRP A 218 -16.56 -6.07 -16.93
C TRP A 218 -16.75 -5.36 -15.59
N LEU A 219 -16.52 -6.07 -14.50
CA LEU A 219 -16.75 -5.57 -13.13
C LEU A 219 -15.66 -6.08 -12.19
N GLY A 220 -15.07 -5.16 -11.46
CA GLY A 220 -14.12 -5.43 -10.38
C GLY A 220 -14.70 -5.02 -9.02
N TYR A 221 -14.46 -5.85 -8.01
CA TYR A 221 -14.88 -5.64 -6.63
C TYR A 221 -13.69 -5.61 -5.68
N ASN A 222 -13.76 -4.73 -4.67
CA ASN A 222 -12.73 -4.57 -3.64
C ASN A 222 -11.37 -4.04 -4.18
N LEU A 223 -11.36 -3.19 -5.20
CA LEU A 223 -10.14 -2.56 -5.69
C LEU A 223 -9.67 -1.43 -4.74
N LEU A 224 -8.38 -1.17 -4.71
CA LEU A 224 -7.84 0.02 -4.04
C LEU A 224 -8.13 1.25 -4.88
N GLY A 225 -8.85 2.22 -4.30
CA GLY A 225 -9.35 3.39 -5.00
C GLY A 225 -8.24 4.29 -5.54
N SER A 226 -7.10 4.40 -4.84
CA SER A 226 -5.93 5.15 -5.32
C SER A 226 -5.47 4.69 -6.71
N TYR A 227 -5.37 3.37 -6.91
CA TYR A 227 -4.99 2.78 -8.21
C TYR A 227 -6.10 2.94 -9.25
N ALA A 228 -7.34 2.62 -8.86
CA ALA A 228 -8.47 2.68 -9.78
C ALA A 228 -8.74 4.11 -10.29
N MET A 229 -8.69 5.11 -9.39
CA MET A 229 -8.88 6.52 -9.76
C MET A 229 -7.75 7.06 -10.65
N LEU A 230 -6.50 6.65 -10.41
CA LEU A 230 -5.38 6.99 -11.29
C LEU A 230 -5.55 6.35 -12.67
N TRP A 231 -5.93 5.07 -12.69
CA TRP A 231 -6.11 4.31 -13.93
C TRP A 231 -7.20 4.92 -14.82
N ALA A 232 -8.33 5.31 -14.24
CA ALA A 232 -9.44 5.94 -14.93
C ALA A 232 -9.09 7.27 -15.62
N GLN A 233 -8.03 7.97 -15.19
CA GLN A 233 -7.58 9.20 -15.85
C GLN A 233 -7.06 8.96 -17.27
N THR A 234 -6.54 7.76 -17.54
CA THR A 234 -6.00 7.37 -18.86
C THR A 234 -6.87 6.33 -19.57
N HIS A 235 -7.87 5.77 -18.89
CA HIS A 235 -8.80 4.76 -19.43
C HIS A 235 -10.24 5.22 -19.20
N PRO A 236 -10.79 6.11 -20.06
CA PRO A 236 -12.09 6.73 -19.85
C PRO A 236 -13.28 5.75 -19.96
N ASP A 237 -13.05 4.55 -20.44
CA ASP A 237 -14.01 3.45 -20.45
C ASP A 237 -14.09 2.68 -19.11
N ILE A 238 -13.23 3.00 -18.15
CA ILE A 238 -13.26 2.45 -16.79
C ILE A 238 -13.86 3.46 -15.84
N ILE A 239 -15.00 3.09 -15.25
CA ILE A 239 -15.71 3.90 -14.25
C ILE A 239 -15.38 3.37 -12.86
N VAL A 240 -15.05 4.28 -11.96
CA VAL A 240 -14.76 3.97 -10.56
C VAL A 240 -15.94 4.42 -9.70
N GLN A 241 -16.49 3.50 -8.92
CA GLN A 241 -17.62 3.72 -8.01
C GLN A 241 -17.15 3.50 -6.57
N VAL A 242 -17.17 4.54 -5.76
CA VAL A 242 -17.12 4.41 -4.29
C VAL A 242 -18.50 3.94 -3.84
N PRO A 243 -18.64 2.79 -3.15
CA PRO A 243 -19.97 2.32 -2.74
C PRO A 243 -20.71 3.31 -1.84
N ASN A 244 -22.00 3.56 -2.14
CA ASN A 244 -22.83 4.54 -1.44
C ASN A 244 -23.42 4.04 -0.11
N ASP A 245 -23.38 2.72 0.15
CA ASP A 245 -23.83 2.13 1.41
C ASP A 245 -22.70 2.09 2.46
N TYR A 246 -21.56 1.59 2.12
CA TYR A 246 -20.30 1.69 2.88
C TYR A 246 -19.09 1.49 1.98
N SER A 247 -18.03 2.21 2.23
CA SER A 247 -16.72 1.96 1.63
C SER A 247 -15.69 1.75 2.73
N LEU A 248 -15.08 0.58 2.76
CA LEU A 248 -13.94 0.34 3.63
C LEU A 248 -12.80 1.28 3.25
N VAL A 249 -12.07 1.78 4.25
CA VAL A 249 -10.85 2.52 3.99
C VAL A 249 -9.68 1.74 4.56
N LEU A 250 -8.76 1.39 3.67
CA LEU A 250 -7.54 0.69 4.00
C LEU A 250 -6.40 1.70 4.18
N MET A 251 -5.43 1.36 5.03
CA MET A 251 -4.20 2.13 5.17
C MET A 251 -3.00 1.26 4.75
N ARG A 252 -2.08 1.84 3.99
CA ARG A 252 -0.74 1.26 3.89
C ARG A 252 0.01 1.62 5.14
N MET A 253 0.65 0.63 5.71
CA MET A 253 1.38 0.77 6.96
C MET A 253 2.87 0.64 6.70
N ALA A 254 3.67 1.45 7.41
CA ALA A 254 5.12 1.41 7.38
C ALA A 254 5.67 1.23 8.79
N PHE A 255 6.77 0.50 8.91
CA PHE A 255 7.54 0.42 10.15
C PHE A 255 9.04 0.23 9.89
N VAL A 256 9.87 0.61 10.86
CA VAL A 256 11.30 0.29 10.90
C VAL A 256 11.48 -1.10 11.49
N HIS A 257 12.16 -1.99 10.77
CA HIS A 257 12.39 -3.35 11.26
C HIS A 257 13.29 -3.34 12.50
N ARG A 258 13.02 -4.20 13.49
CA ARG A 258 13.79 -4.26 14.73
C ARG A 258 15.28 -4.53 14.47
N ASP A 259 15.58 -5.44 13.58
CA ASP A 259 16.94 -5.84 13.24
C ASP A 259 17.43 -5.15 11.93
N ALA A 260 16.92 -3.93 11.66
CA ALA A 260 17.30 -3.15 10.49
C ALA A 260 18.83 -3.01 10.38
N PRO A 261 19.46 -3.36 9.26
CA PRO A 261 20.88 -3.15 9.06
C PRO A 261 21.32 -1.68 9.13
N HIS A 262 20.43 -0.77 8.71
CA HIS A 262 20.70 0.68 8.64
C HIS A 262 19.62 1.48 9.40
N PRO A 263 19.53 1.34 10.74
CA PRO A 263 18.40 1.85 11.52
C PRO A 263 18.29 3.38 11.49
N ALA A 264 19.39 4.10 11.31
CA ALA A 264 19.36 5.56 11.22
C ALA A 264 18.71 6.03 9.91
N ALA A 265 19.09 5.43 8.77
CA ALA A 265 18.46 5.71 7.48
C ALA A 265 16.98 5.30 7.46
N ALA A 266 16.65 4.14 8.03
CA ALA A 266 15.28 3.64 8.15
C ALA A 266 14.38 4.60 8.95
N LYS A 267 14.82 5.05 10.12
CA LYS A 267 14.09 6.02 10.94
C LYS A 267 13.91 7.35 10.22
N ARG A 268 14.95 7.82 9.53
CA ARG A 268 14.88 9.05 8.74
C ARG A 268 13.87 8.94 7.60
N PHE A 269 13.82 7.80 6.92
CA PHE A 269 12.85 7.57 5.85
C PHE A 269 11.41 7.52 6.38
N VAL A 270 11.15 6.76 7.44
CA VAL A 270 9.79 6.69 8.03
C VAL A 270 9.39 8.07 8.59
N SER A 271 10.29 8.80 9.27
CA SER A 271 10.01 10.18 9.71
C SER A 271 9.68 11.10 8.54
N PHE A 272 10.44 11.02 7.43
CA PHE A 272 10.14 11.80 6.22
C PHE A 272 8.75 11.44 5.65
N LEU A 273 8.42 10.15 5.58
CA LEU A 273 7.12 9.66 5.11
C LEU A 273 5.96 10.21 5.94
N LEU A 274 6.16 10.36 7.27
CA LEU A 274 5.16 10.91 8.20
C LEU A 274 5.19 12.44 8.27
N SER A 275 6.26 13.07 7.80
CA SER A 275 6.41 14.52 7.86
C SER A 275 5.35 15.25 7.02
N ARG A 276 5.09 16.53 7.37
CA ARG A 276 4.21 17.38 6.56
C ARG A 276 4.68 17.45 5.10
N ARG A 277 6.02 17.49 4.88
CA ARG A 277 6.60 17.54 3.54
C ARG A 277 6.36 16.24 2.76
N GLY A 278 6.69 15.09 3.34
CA GLY A 278 6.43 13.77 2.71
C GLY A 278 4.96 13.57 2.38
N GLN A 279 4.07 13.91 3.31
CA GLN A 279 2.63 13.79 3.12
C GLN A 279 2.07 14.82 2.12
N HIS A 280 2.68 16.01 1.99
CA HIS A 280 2.31 16.98 0.96
C HIS A 280 2.68 16.49 -0.45
N ILE A 281 3.86 15.88 -0.61
CA ILE A 281 4.27 15.24 -1.88
C ILE A 281 3.33 14.06 -2.19
N LEU A 282 3.05 13.23 -1.20
CA LEU A 282 2.12 12.11 -1.34
C LEU A 282 0.73 12.59 -1.82
N ALA A 283 0.16 13.62 -1.19
CA ALA A 283 -1.15 14.16 -1.53
C ALA A 283 -1.22 14.92 -2.85
N GLY A 284 -0.09 15.45 -3.32
CA GLY A 284 -0.05 16.34 -4.50
C GLY A 284 0.49 15.68 -5.77
N GLN A 285 1.35 14.67 -5.63
CA GLN A 285 2.10 14.09 -6.74
C GLN A 285 1.91 12.59 -6.91
N THR A 286 1.14 11.96 -6.00
CA THR A 286 0.76 10.54 -6.08
C THR A 286 -0.76 10.40 -5.97
N PRO A 287 -1.36 9.27 -6.35
CA PRO A 287 -2.77 9.00 -6.13
C PRO A 287 -3.09 8.60 -4.69
N LEU A 288 -2.09 8.53 -3.81
CA LEU A 288 -2.23 8.10 -2.43
C LEU A 288 -2.77 9.23 -1.55
N PHE A 289 -3.80 8.93 -0.77
CA PHE A 289 -4.43 9.93 0.09
C PHE A 289 -3.65 10.13 1.38
N SER A 290 -3.23 11.37 1.65
CA SER A 290 -2.56 11.75 2.90
C SER A 290 -3.48 11.59 4.11
N VAL A 291 -2.90 11.12 5.22
CA VAL A 291 -3.56 10.98 6.52
C VAL A 291 -3.56 12.29 7.31
N ARG A 292 -2.62 13.21 7.03
CA ARG A 292 -2.44 14.44 7.82
C ARG A 292 -3.53 15.48 7.53
N ASP A 293 -4.11 16.02 8.57
CA ASP A 293 -5.15 17.07 8.48
C ASP A 293 -4.58 18.46 8.13
N ASP A 294 -3.27 18.67 8.34
CA ASP A 294 -2.56 19.93 8.03
C ASP A 294 -1.94 19.95 6.62
N VAL A 295 -2.27 18.98 5.78
CA VAL A 295 -1.84 18.88 4.39
C VAL A 295 -3.00 19.19 3.46
N ILE A 296 -2.75 20.10 2.51
CA ILE A 296 -3.70 20.47 1.46
C ILE A 296 -3.22 19.87 0.13
N GLY A 297 -4.15 19.22 -0.58
CA GLY A 297 -3.84 18.59 -1.87
C GLY A 297 -5.08 17.91 -2.47
N PRO A 298 -4.97 17.40 -3.71
CA PRO A 298 -6.05 16.66 -4.36
C PRO A 298 -6.38 15.33 -3.65
N TYR A 299 -5.38 14.68 -3.07
CA TYR A 299 -5.52 13.38 -2.43
C TYR A 299 -5.24 13.49 -0.92
N THR A 300 -6.27 13.83 -0.14
CA THR A 300 -6.22 13.87 1.33
C THR A 300 -7.40 13.13 1.93
N ALA A 301 -7.24 12.58 3.12
CA ALA A 301 -8.30 11.93 3.88
C ALA A 301 -9.47 12.89 4.12
N GLN A 302 -9.17 14.17 4.42
CA GLN A 302 -10.21 15.18 4.65
C GLN A 302 -11.04 15.42 3.37
N ARG A 303 -10.37 15.63 2.23
CA ARG A 303 -11.09 15.85 0.95
C ARG A 303 -11.93 14.64 0.55
N LEU A 304 -11.43 13.44 0.78
CA LEU A 304 -12.19 12.22 0.52
C LEU A 304 -13.45 12.14 1.41
N ARG A 305 -13.34 12.48 2.70
CA ARG A 305 -14.51 12.58 3.62
C ARG A 305 -15.51 13.63 3.18
N ASP A 306 -15.04 14.79 2.72
CA ASP A 306 -15.92 15.85 2.22
C ASP A 306 -16.69 15.43 0.95
N GLN A 307 -16.10 14.57 0.11
CA GLN A 307 -16.70 14.09 -1.14
C GLN A 307 -17.65 12.90 -0.94
N VAL A 308 -17.32 11.97 -0.07
CA VAL A 308 -18.03 10.70 0.12
C VAL A 308 -18.96 10.75 1.34
N GLY A 309 -18.67 11.61 2.33
CA GLY A 309 -19.46 11.72 3.54
C GLY A 309 -19.28 10.55 4.51
N ASP A 310 -20.38 10.21 5.21
CA ASP A 310 -20.39 9.24 6.31
C ASP A 310 -20.30 7.77 5.84
N HIS A 311 -20.15 7.52 4.53
CA HIS A 311 -20.05 6.17 3.97
C HIS A 311 -18.63 5.60 4.02
N LEU A 312 -17.64 6.35 4.52
CA LEU A 312 -16.26 5.87 4.67
C LEU A 312 -16.07 5.20 6.03
N TYR A 313 -15.63 3.96 5.99
CA TYR A 313 -15.38 3.12 7.17
C TYR A 313 -13.92 2.71 7.27
N PRO A 314 -13.08 3.53 7.92
CA PRO A 314 -11.68 3.20 8.12
C PRO A 314 -11.52 1.90 8.91
N ILE A 315 -10.70 0.99 8.39
CA ILE A 315 -10.32 -0.24 9.09
C ILE A 315 -9.48 0.18 10.31
N PRO A 316 -9.94 -0.05 11.55
CA PRO A 316 -9.28 0.49 12.73
C PRO A 316 -7.96 -0.24 13.01
N ILE A 317 -6.89 0.53 13.25
CA ILE A 317 -5.61 -0.01 13.70
C ILE A 317 -5.70 -0.34 15.19
N ASN A 318 -6.12 -1.55 15.50
CA ASN A 318 -6.25 -2.04 16.88
C ASN A 318 -6.04 -3.56 16.98
N ALA A 319 -6.05 -4.09 18.19
CA ALA A 319 -5.82 -5.51 18.47
C ALA A 319 -6.81 -6.47 17.78
N THR A 320 -7.96 -5.98 17.30
CA THR A 320 -8.93 -6.82 16.57
C THR A 320 -8.36 -7.38 15.27
N LEU A 321 -7.43 -6.64 14.63
CA LEU A 321 -6.76 -7.09 13.41
C LEU A 321 -5.88 -8.34 13.66
N LEU A 322 -5.33 -8.51 14.85
CA LEU A 322 -4.54 -9.70 15.20
C LEU A 322 -5.36 -10.98 15.12
N ALA A 323 -6.68 -10.91 15.40
CA ALA A 323 -7.56 -12.05 15.29
C ALA A 323 -7.71 -12.57 13.84
N PHE A 324 -7.45 -11.73 12.82
CA PHE A 324 -7.54 -12.13 11.42
C PHE A 324 -6.39 -13.06 11.00
N VAL A 325 -5.21 -12.86 11.57
CA VAL A 325 -4.03 -13.67 11.26
C VAL A 325 -3.86 -14.86 12.20
N ASP A 326 -4.76 -15.04 13.16
CA ASP A 326 -4.83 -16.28 13.93
C ASP A 326 -5.00 -17.50 12.98
N PRO A 327 -4.11 -18.51 13.05
CA PRO A 327 -4.09 -19.60 12.06
C PRO A 327 -5.42 -20.38 11.99
N LEU A 328 -6.10 -20.63 13.12
CA LEU A 328 -7.35 -21.40 13.13
C LEU A 328 -8.51 -20.58 12.54
N ARG A 329 -8.58 -19.30 12.88
CA ARG A 329 -9.60 -18.38 12.33
C ARG A 329 -9.39 -18.16 10.83
N ARG A 330 -8.15 -17.95 10.40
CA ARG A 330 -7.81 -17.81 8.99
C ARG A 330 -8.19 -19.08 8.21
N GLN A 331 -7.83 -20.24 8.72
CA GLN A 331 -8.21 -21.52 8.10
C GLN A 331 -9.73 -21.73 8.06
N ALA A 332 -10.45 -21.37 9.12
CA ALA A 332 -11.92 -21.47 9.16
C ALA A 332 -12.57 -20.56 8.11
N PHE A 333 -12.09 -19.31 7.99
CA PHE A 333 -12.56 -18.39 6.97
C PHE A 333 -12.31 -18.90 5.55
N LEU A 334 -11.10 -19.38 5.27
CA LEU A 334 -10.74 -19.86 3.93
C LEU A 334 -11.50 -21.15 3.57
N ARG A 335 -11.78 -22.06 4.54
CA ARG A 335 -12.66 -23.21 4.29
C ARG A 335 -14.10 -22.80 3.98
N ARG A 336 -14.62 -21.76 4.66
CA ARG A 336 -15.94 -21.21 4.35
C ARG A 336 -15.95 -20.55 2.97
N TRP A 337 -14.95 -19.74 2.67
CA TRP A 337 -14.74 -19.12 1.35
C TRP A 337 -14.80 -20.15 0.23
N ASP A 338 -14.00 -21.24 0.33
CA ASP A 338 -13.98 -22.28 -0.70
C ASP A 338 -15.32 -22.97 -0.89
N ARG A 339 -16.08 -23.14 0.17
CA ARG A 339 -17.41 -23.72 0.08
C ARG A 339 -18.38 -22.78 -0.61
N GLU A 340 -18.44 -21.51 -0.16
CA GLU A 340 -19.39 -20.54 -0.69
C GLU A 340 -19.09 -20.18 -2.16
N ILE A 341 -17.83 -20.08 -2.55
CA ILE A 341 -17.43 -19.78 -3.94
C ILE A 341 -17.76 -20.91 -4.90
N ARG A 342 -17.92 -22.16 -4.42
CA ARG A 342 -18.16 -23.38 -5.25
C ARG A 342 -19.62 -23.84 -5.27
N ILE A 343 -20.44 -23.43 -4.30
CA ILE A 343 -21.80 -23.97 -4.08
C ILE A 343 -22.71 -23.90 -5.31
N LEU A 344 -22.44 -23.00 -6.25
CA LEU A 344 -23.31 -22.79 -7.43
C LEU A 344 -22.62 -23.09 -8.76
N SER A 345 -21.40 -23.67 -8.76
CA SER A 345 -20.69 -24.11 -9.95
C SER A 345 -20.94 -25.59 -10.31
N GLU A 346 -21.77 -26.30 -9.50
CA GLU A 346 -22.33 -27.65 -9.78
C GLU A 346 -23.80 -27.50 -10.22
#